data_f114f2d388f18ea052fb1ef49e327203
#
_entry.id   f114f2d388f18ea052fb1ef49e327203
#
_cell.length_a   1.000
_cell.length_b   1.000
_cell.length_c   1.000
_cell.angle_alpha   90.00
_cell.angle_beta   90.00
_cell.angle_gamma   90.00
#
_symmetry.space_group_name_H-M   'P 1'
#
loop_
_entity.id
_entity.type
_entity.pdbx_description
1 polymer ?
#
loop_
_entity_poly.entity_id
_entity_poly.type
_entity_poly.pdbx_seq_one_letter_code
_entity_poly.pdbx_strand_id
1 'polypeptide(L)'
;MNDKILETVWKWLNDNNHELKGIGYEADGKIVGLAHYRKLLSPLKGKYIGYLDDIFVDPEYRGQKIGEKLLNKIKEISKANDWNLVRWQTDEDNSTAKKLYDKVATKTKKNVYEIK
;
A
#
# COMPACT_ATOMS: atom_id res chain seq x y z
N MET A 1 -9.95 -6.08 13.38
CA MET A 1 -10.25 -4.62 13.30
C MET A 1 -11.66 -4.41 13.82
N ASN A 2 -11.89 -3.47 14.71
CA ASN A 2 -13.23 -3.21 15.26
C ASN A 2 -14.00 -2.21 14.39
N ASP A 3 -15.31 -2.13 14.61
CA ASP A 3 -16.21 -1.29 13.81
C ASP A 3 -15.84 0.19 13.84
N LYS A 4 -15.33 0.66 14.98
CA LYS A 4 -14.96 2.07 15.15
C LYS A 4 -13.75 2.44 14.28
N ILE A 5 -12.79 1.54 14.17
CA ILE A 5 -11.62 1.71 13.28
C ILE A 5 -12.08 1.70 11.83
N LEU A 6 -12.97 0.78 11.46
CA LEU A 6 -13.51 0.70 10.10
C LEU A 6 -14.25 1.98 9.71
N GLU A 7 -15.07 2.53 10.59
CA GLU A 7 -15.78 3.79 10.35
C GLU A 7 -14.82 4.95 10.15
N THR A 8 -13.77 5.02 10.96
CA THR A 8 -12.77 6.07 10.85
C THR A 8 -12.04 6.01 9.52
N VAL A 9 -11.54 4.83 9.14
CA VAL A 9 -10.83 4.64 7.87
C VAL A 9 -11.76 4.93 6.69
N TRP A 10 -13.02 4.51 6.76
CA TRP A 10 -14.01 4.78 5.73
C TRP A 10 -14.22 6.28 5.52
N LYS A 11 -14.31 7.04 6.60
CA LYS A 11 -14.41 8.51 6.53
C LYS A 11 -13.19 9.12 5.85
N TRP A 12 -12.00 8.65 6.20
CA TRP A 12 -10.77 9.12 5.57
C TRP A 12 -10.76 8.88 4.07
N LEU A 13 -11.16 7.67 3.64
CA LEU A 13 -11.18 7.32 2.22
C LEU A 13 -12.20 8.11 1.42
N ASN A 14 -13.28 8.55 2.05
CA ASN A 14 -14.32 9.33 1.39
C ASN A 14 -14.06 10.85 1.43
N ASP A 15 -13.02 11.29 2.12
CA ASP A 15 -12.63 12.69 2.19
C ASP A 15 -11.54 12.94 1.13
N ASN A 16 -11.90 13.65 0.07
CA ASN A 16 -10.97 13.94 -1.02
C ASN A 16 -9.75 14.79 -0.59
N ASN A 17 -9.85 15.46 0.54
CA ASN A 17 -8.77 16.28 1.10
C ASN A 17 -7.92 15.52 2.12
N HIS A 18 -8.30 14.28 2.46
CA HIS A 18 -7.54 13.48 3.41
C HIS A 18 -6.30 12.88 2.74
N GLU A 19 -5.23 12.74 3.52
CA GLU A 19 -3.97 12.19 3.01
C GLU A 19 -4.03 10.71 2.66
N LEU A 20 -4.91 9.93 3.31
CA LEU A 20 -5.05 8.50 3.00
C LEU A 20 -5.83 8.33 1.72
N LYS A 21 -5.27 7.57 0.78
CA LYS A 21 -5.87 7.24 -0.50
C LYS A 21 -6.02 5.73 -0.64
N GLY A 22 -6.92 5.32 -1.50
CA GLY A 22 -7.14 3.91 -1.76
C GLY A 22 -7.35 3.63 -3.25
N ILE A 23 -6.91 2.46 -3.68
CA ILE A 23 -7.24 1.91 -4.98
C ILE A 23 -7.81 0.52 -4.79
N GLY A 24 -8.70 0.12 -5.68
CA GLY A 24 -9.32 -1.20 -5.65
C GLY A 24 -9.17 -1.93 -6.95
N TYR A 25 -9.19 -3.25 -6.89
CA TYR A 25 -9.25 -4.11 -8.06
C TYR A 25 -10.59 -4.83 -8.06
N GLU A 26 -11.36 -4.64 -9.12
CA GLU A 26 -12.70 -5.22 -9.25
C GLU A 26 -12.67 -6.45 -10.15
N ALA A 27 -13.34 -7.50 -9.72
CA ALA A 27 -13.56 -8.70 -10.50
C ALA A 27 -14.92 -9.28 -10.12
N ASP A 28 -15.64 -9.81 -11.10
CA ASP A 28 -16.94 -10.44 -10.89
C ASP A 28 -17.95 -9.52 -10.18
N GLY A 29 -17.87 -8.21 -10.44
CA GLY A 29 -18.78 -7.22 -9.89
C GLY A 29 -18.51 -6.82 -8.45
N LYS A 30 -17.35 -7.21 -7.89
CA LYS A 30 -16.99 -6.86 -6.51
C LYS A 30 -15.52 -6.46 -6.40
N ILE A 31 -15.19 -5.75 -5.34
CA ILE A 31 -13.80 -5.38 -5.02
C ILE A 31 -13.12 -6.58 -4.38
N VAL A 32 -12.13 -7.13 -5.03
CA VAL A 32 -11.41 -8.34 -4.58
C VAL A 32 -9.97 -8.05 -4.16
N GLY A 33 -9.50 -6.86 -4.40
CA GLY A 33 -8.18 -6.41 -3.93
C GLY A 33 -8.22 -4.93 -3.65
N LEU A 34 -7.41 -4.49 -2.69
CA LEU A 34 -7.31 -3.07 -2.39
C LEU A 34 -5.93 -2.73 -1.83
N ALA A 35 -5.55 -1.48 -1.96
CA ALA A 35 -4.34 -0.94 -1.37
C ALA A 35 -4.62 0.45 -0.83
N HIS A 36 -4.07 0.75 0.33
CA HIS A 36 -4.13 2.07 0.95
C HIS A 36 -2.75 2.71 0.91
N TYR A 37 -2.69 3.94 0.45
CA TYR A 37 -1.42 4.64 0.30
C TYR A 37 -1.58 6.11 0.65
N ARG A 38 -0.46 6.77 0.88
CA ARG A 38 -0.39 8.20 1.16
C ARG A 38 0.97 8.74 0.75
N LYS A 39 1.08 10.05 0.64
CA LYS A 39 2.37 10.69 0.50
C LYS A 39 2.99 10.85 1.89
N LEU A 40 4.31 10.73 1.95
CA LEU A 40 5.08 10.86 3.18
C LEU A 40 6.15 11.92 2.97
N LEU A 41 6.22 12.88 3.89
CA LEU A 41 7.24 13.92 3.83
C LEU A 41 8.60 13.30 4.16
N SER A 42 9.58 13.56 3.30
CA SER A 42 10.95 13.08 3.52
C SER A 42 11.88 14.28 3.69
N PRO A 43 12.22 14.67 4.95
CA PRO A 43 13.12 15.79 5.19
C PRO A 43 14.52 15.60 4.59
N LEU A 44 15.03 14.36 4.61
CA LEU A 44 16.35 14.07 4.04
C LEU A 44 16.41 14.30 2.54
N LYS A 45 15.30 14.12 1.85
CA LYS A 45 15.20 14.33 0.41
C LYS A 45 14.62 15.69 0.06
N GLY A 46 14.04 16.40 1.02
CA GLY A 46 13.37 17.67 0.80
C GLY A 46 12.15 17.55 -0.11
N LYS A 47 11.47 16.40 -0.11
CA LYS A 47 10.32 16.14 -0.98
C LYS A 47 9.44 15.04 -0.41
N TYR A 48 8.30 14.80 -1.06
CA TYR A 48 7.43 13.70 -0.69
C TYR A 48 7.88 12.40 -1.35
N ILE A 49 7.64 11.31 -0.66
CA ILE A 49 7.71 9.94 -1.21
C ILE A 49 6.33 9.32 -1.03
N GLY A 50 6.09 8.18 -1.68
CA GLY A 50 4.89 7.40 -1.43
C GLY A 50 5.09 6.44 -0.28
N TYR A 51 4.02 6.16 0.45
CA TYR A 51 4.00 5.13 1.47
C TYR A 51 2.76 4.26 1.29
N LEU A 52 2.97 2.96 1.20
CA LEU A 52 1.91 1.98 1.09
C LEU A 52 1.62 1.44 2.49
N ASP A 53 0.43 1.74 3.01
CA ASP A 53 0.06 1.35 4.37
C ASP A 53 -0.34 -0.11 4.44
N ASP A 54 -1.12 -0.56 3.46
CA ASP A 54 -1.51 -1.96 3.39
C ASP A 54 -1.96 -2.33 1.98
N ILE A 55 -1.95 -3.63 1.72
CA ILE A 55 -2.43 -4.22 0.49
C ILE A 55 -3.11 -5.54 0.84
N PHE A 56 -4.26 -5.79 0.25
CA PHE A 56 -5.06 -6.96 0.54
C PHE A 56 -5.64 -7.53 -0.75
N VAL A 57 -5.64 -8.84 -0.85
CA VAL A 57 -6.30 -9.58 -1.94
C VAL A 57 -7.19 -10.65 -1.32
N ASP A 58 -8.45 -10.71 -1.76
CA ASP A 58 -9.39 -11.74 -1.32
C ASP A 58 -8.76 -13.12 -1.54
N PRO A 59 -8.73 -13.99 -0.52
CA PRO A 59 -8.13 -15.33 -0.64
C PRO A 59 -8.63 -16.14 -1.82
N GLU A 60 -9.90 -15.98 -2.20
CA GLU A 60 -10.49 -16.70 -3.34
C GLU A 60 -9.92 -16.25 -4.69
N TYR A 61 -9.28 -15.10 -4.72
CA TYR A 61 -8.71 -14.50 -5.94
C TYR A 61 -7.19 -14.49 -5.94
N ARG A 62 -6.56 -15.13 -4.97
CA ARG A 62 -5.09 -15.25 -4.94
C ARG A 62 -4.61 -16.15 -6.09
N GLY A 63 -3.38 -15.92 -6.52
CA GLY A 63 -2.80 -16.63 -7.64
C GLY A 63 -3.12 -16.02 -9.01
N GLN A 64 -3.87 -14.93 -9.05
CA GLN A 64 -4.24 -14.23 -10.28
C GLN A 64 -3.44 -12.95 -10.51
N LYS A 65 -2.36 -12.77 -9.77
CA LYS A 65 -1.45 -11.61 -9.87
C LYS A 65 -2.12 -10.27 -9.54
N ILE A 66 -3.19 -10.26 -8.76
CA ILE A 66 -3.89 -9.04 -8.39
C ILE A 66 -3.01 -8.14 -7.52
N GLY A 67 -2.27 -8.71 -6.56
CA GLY A 67 -1.32 -7.95 -5.75
C GLY A 67 -0.26 -7.26 -6.58
N GLU A 68 0.27 -7.95 -7.58
CA GLU A 68 1.25 -7.39 -8.52
C GLU A 68 0.64 -6.24 -9.34
N LYS A 69 -0.60 -6.40 -9.79
CA LYS A 69 -1.32 -5.36 -10.53
C LYS A 69 -1.56 -4.12 -9.66
N LEU A 70 -1.91 -4.31 -8.39
CA LEU A 70 -2.06 -3.21 -7.44
C LEU A 70 -0.74 -2.47 -7.23
N LEU A 71 0.36 -3.19 -7.05
CA LEU A 71 1.69 -2.58 -6.89
C LEU A 71 2.12 -1.83 -8.14
N ASN A 72 1.83 -2.36 -9.31
CA ASN A 72 2.12 -1.67 -10.57
C ASN A 72 1.32 -0.37 -10.69
N LYS A 73 0.08 -0.36 -10.22
CA LYS A 73 -0.73 0.86 -10.19
C LYS A 73 -0.17 1.89 -9.21
N ILE A 74 0.29 1.47 -8.05
CA ILE A 74 0.97 2.34 -7.10
C ILE A 74 2.23 2.95 -7.74
N LYS A 75 2.97 2.16 -8.51
CA LYS A 75 4.14 2.65 -9.24
C LYS A 75 3.75 3.75 -10.25
N GLU A 76 2.66 3.57 -10.98
CA GLU A 76 2.16 4.60 -11.90
C GLU A 76 1.76 5.87 -11.15
N ILE A 77 1.07 5.73 -10.02
CA ILE A 77 0.67 6.85 -9.18
C ILE A 77 1.89 7.61 -8.67
N SER A 78 2.93 6.89 -8.25
CA SER A 78 4.16 7.51 -7.76
C SER A 78 4.84 8.35 -8.84
N LYS A 79 4.87 7.86 -10.07
CA LYS A 79 5.43 8.61 -11.19
C LYS A 79 4.62 9.86 -11.50
N ALA A 80 3.30 9.74 -11.49
CA ALA A 80 2.40 10.86 -11.75
C ALA A 80 2.52 11.97 -10.69
N ASN A 81 2.87 11.61 -9.46
CA ASN A 81 3.03 12.55 -8.35
C ASN A 81 4.49 12.98 -8.11
N ASP A 82 5.40 12.52 -8.97
CA ASP A 82 6.82 12.80 -8.85
C ASP A 82 7.42 12.30 -7.52
N TRP A 83 6.92 11.18 -7.03
CA TRP A 83 7.54 10.47 -5.92
C TRP A 83 8.61 9.56 -6.47
N ASN A 84 9.85 9.75 -6.05
CA ASN A 84 10.95 8.94 -6.59
C ASN A 84 11.02 7.52 -5.99
N LEU A 85 10.23 7.25 -4.96
CA LEU A 85 10.12 5.90 -4.41
C LEU A 85 8.81 5.75 -3.63
N VAL A 86 8.42 4.51 -3.42
CA VAL A 86 7.33 4.12 -2.51
C VAL A 86 7.91 3.12 -1.53
N ARG A 87 7.60 3.30 -0.27
CA ARG A 87 8.09 2.46 0.83
C ARG A 87 6.94 1.77 1.53
N TRP A 88 7.17 0.54 1.94
CA TRP A 88 6.24 -0.19 2.81
C TRP A 88 7.00 -1.16 3.68
N GLN A 89 6.31 -1.73 4.66
CA GLN A 89 6.86 -2.75 5.53
C GLN A 89 5.94 -3.96 5.56
N THR A 90 6.50 -5.10 5.88
CA THR A 90 5.76 -6.34 6.08
C THR A 90 6.41 -7.10 7.23
N ASP A 91 5.64 -8.00 7.84
CA ASP A 91 6.18 -8.87 8.89
C ASP A 91 7.25 -9.79 8.31
N GLU A 92 8.28 -10.02 9.11
CA GLU A 92 9.44 -10.83 8.71
C GLU A 92 9.06 -12.25 8.30
N ASP A 93 8.03 -12.80 8.94
CA ASP A 93 7.55 -14.17 8.70
C ASP A 93 6.47 -14.27 7.62
N ASN A 94 6.09 -13.16 6.99
CA ASN A 94 5.12 -13.18 5.90
C ASN A 94 5.80 -13.58 4.59
N SER A 95 6.10 -14.86 4.45
CA SER A 95 6.88 -15.39 3.31
C SER A 95 6.15 -15.24 1.97
N THR A 96 4.83 -15.36 1.95
CA THR A 96 4.04 -15.23 0.73
C THR A 96 4.11 -13.81 0.18
N ALA A 97 3.92 -12.81 1.03
CA ALA A 97 4.02 -11.41 0.64
C ALA A 97 5.44 -11.04 0.22
N LYS A 98 6.44 -11.54 0.93
CA LYS A 98 7.85 -11.27 0.63
C LYS A 98 8.25 -11.77 -0.74
N LYS A 99 7.74 -12.92 -1.18
CA LYS A 99 8.01 -13.43 -2.53
C LYS A 99 7.53 -12.45 -3.60
N LEU A 100 6.34 -11.88 -3.42
CA LEU A 100 5.83 -10.87 -4.34
C LEU A 100 6.68 -9.60 -4.29
N TYR A 101 7.01 -9.14 -3.10
CA TYR A 101 7.76 -7.89 -2.93
C TYR A 101 9.17 -7.99 -3.48
N ASP A 102 9.85 -9.12 -3.29
CA ASP A 102 11.19 -9.35 -3.85
C ASP A 102 11.19 -9.34 -5.37
N LYS A 103 10.06 -9.66 -5.98
CA LYS A 103 9.91 -9.66 -7.44
C LYS A 103 9.76 -8.26 -8.01
N VAL A 104 9.10 -7.35 -7.28
CA VAL A 104 8.73 -6.02 -7.80
C VAL A 104 9.51 -4.87 -7.18
N ALA A 105 10.25 -5.11 -6.11
CA ALA A 105 10.92 -4.06 -5.35
C ALA A 105 12.25 -4.55 -4.78
N THR A 106 12.97 -3.64 -4.14
CA THR A 106 14.24 -3.95 -3.50
C THR A 106 14.08 -3.84 -1.99
N LYS A 107 14.45 -4.89 -1.27
CA LYS A 107 14.45 -4.87 0.19
C LYS A 107 15.55 -3.95 0.69
N THR A 108 15.21 -3.04 1.62
CA THR A 108 16.20 -2.16 2.23
C THR A 108 16.95 -2.89 3.34
N LYS A 109 18.08 -2.33 3.76
CA LYS A 109 18.87 -2.82 4.90
C LYS A 109 18.57 -2.05 6.18
N LYS A 110 17.48 -1.27 6.20
CA LYS A 110 17.12 -0.44 7.35
C LYS A 110 16.27 -1.23 8.33
N ASN A 111 16.48 -0.98 9.61
CA ASN A 111 15.68 -1.56 10.69
C ASN A 111 14.62 -0.56 11.13
N VAL A 112 13.48 -1.05 11.58
CA VAL A 112 12.39 -0.23 12.11
C VAL A 112 12.41 -0.31 13.62
N TYR A 113 12.33 0.85 14.28
CA TYR A 113 12.25 0.95 15.74
C TYR A 113 10.98 1.68 16.13
N GLU A 114 10.42 1.28 17.28
CA GLU A 114 9.22 1.90 17.83
C GLU A 114 9.47 2.27 19.30
N ILE A 115 9.04 3.46 19.68
CA ILE A 115 8.96 3.85 21.08
C ILE A 115 7.52 3.61 21.52
N LYS A 116 7.35 2.84 22.59
CA LYS A 116 6.01 2.49 23.09
C LYS A 116 5.75 3.02 24.47
#